data_846e49070c6ee931c3c1b6bf756711e2
#
_entry.id   846e49070c6ee931c3c1b6bf756711e2
#
_cell.length_a   1.000
_cell.length_b   1.000
_cell.length_c   1.000
_cell.angle_alpha   90.00
_cell.angle_beta   90.00
_cell.angle_gamma   90.00
#
_symmetry.space_group_name_H-M   'P 1'
#
loop_
_entity.id
_entity.type
_entity.pdbx_description
1 polymer ?
#
loop_
_entity_poly.entity_id
_entity_poly.type
_entity_poly.pdbx_seq_one_letter_code
_entity_poly.pdbx_strand_id
1 'polypeptide(L)'
;MGENSKKILSLSSLKIGYISGKNEHVLLPPLDAYAEKGELIAVIGRNGIGKSTLLRTVAGLQKSLGGEILYDDKNMTNYSLMELAQTVGYISTETVKVSNMRVYDLVALGRFPHTNWIGKIEPKDHEAIVDALEKTSMYSFRNRFVSELSDGERQKAMIARILAQDTGVMIMDEPTAFLDVGSKYEIFHLLNILSNSNNKTIIFSTHDLQMAISQSDKIWLILDNELVTGSPEDLMIAGAFEHLFDLSAVLFNSDDGTFSFRNDTKGTIYVEGAGNKRHWTEKAVQRAGFTVSGQMTSVYIIAPGENNDKWRLISSNNNKEFNSIYELITSLKKQVINPS
;
A
#
# COMPACT_ATOMS: atom_id res chain seq x y z
N MET A 1 28.29 -6.31 -14.55
CA MET A 1 28.53 -7.36 -13.56
C MET A 1 27.65 -6.99 -12.39
N GLY A 2 26.48 -7.66 -12.25
CA GLY A 2 25.56 -7.38 -11.14
C GLY A 2 26.20 -7.88 -9.84
N GLU A 3 26.33 -6.98 -8.85
CA GLU A 3 26.50 -7.40 -7.48
C GLU A 3 25.35 -8.36 -7.17
N ASN A 4 25.68 -9.57 -6.72
CA ASN A 4 24.70 -10.51 -6.20
C ASN A 4 23.99 -9.82 -5.03
N SER A 5 22.79 -9.28 -5.27
CA SER A 5 22.00 -8.68 -4.22
C SER A 5 21.70 -9.76 -3.19
N LYS A 6 22.17 -9.54 -1.98
CA LYS A 6 22.13 -10.54 -0.92
C LYS A 6 20.72 -10.57 -0.32
N LYS A 7 20.07 -11.74 -0.34
CA LYS A 7 18.81 -11.97 0.34
C LYS A 7 18.97 -11.73 1.83
N ILE A 8 18.21 -10.80 2.39
CA ILE A 8 18.18 -10.52 3.84
C ILE A 8 17.13 -11.36 4.56
N LEU A 9 16.07 -11.74 3.83
CA LEU A 9 14.99 -12.59 4.32
C LEU A 9 14.61 -13.60 3.25
N SER A 10 14.44 -14.85 3.65
CA SER A 10 13.90 -15.92 2.81
C SER A 10 12.83 -16.72 3.55
N LEU A 11 11.75 -17.01 2.87
CA LEU A 11 10.66 -17.87 3.31
C LEU A 11 10.67 -19.12 2.44
N SER A 12 10.68 -20.30 3.03
CA SER A 12 10.70 -21.58 2.33
C SER A 12 9.58 -22.46 2.84
N SER A 13 8.61 -22.75 1.96
CA SER A 13 7.41 -23.57 2.26
C SER A 13 6.73 -23.16 3.56
N LEU A 14 6.69 -21.86 3.85
CA LEU A 14 6.20 -21.31 5.10
C LEU A 14 4.69 -21.53 5.24
N LYS A 15 4.27 -22.20 6.31
CA LYS A 15 2.86 -22.39 6.65
C LYS A 15 2.46 -21.42 7.76
N ILE A 16 1.47 -20.60 7.50
CA ILE A 16 0.92 -19.63 8.45
C ILE A 16 -0.48 -20.00 8.88
N GLY A 17 -0.80 -19.65 10.12
CA GLY A 17 -2.12 -19.95 10.70
C GLY A 17 -2.08 -19.85 12.22
N TYR A 18 -3.02 -20.51 12.87
CA TYR A 18 -3.12 -20.54 14.32
C TYR A 18 -3.55 -21.91 14.83
N ILE A 19 -3.19 -22.20 16.08
CA ILE A 19 -3.58 -23.43 16.77
C ILE A 19 -4.73 -23.11 17.73
N SER A 20 -5.86 -23.81 17.56
CA SER A 20 -7.01 -23.72 18.47
C SER A 20 -7.22 -25.10 19.13
N GLY A 21 -6.80 -25.19 20.38
CA GLY A 21 -6.80 -26.47 21.09
C GLY A 21 -5.81 -27.47 20.44
N LYS A 22 -6.33 -28.55 19.84
CA LYS A 22 -5.52 -29.55 19.13
C LYS A 22 -5.56 -29.38 17.60
N ASN A 23 -6.34 -28.44 17.09
CA ASN A 23 -6.53 -28.25 15.66
C ASN A 23 -5.68 -27.12 15.11
N GLU A 24 -4.98 -27.41 14.03
CA GLU A 24 -4.27 -26.40 13.24
C GLU A 24 -5.22 -25.80 12.20
N HIS A 25 -5.29 -24.48 12.15
CA HIS A 25 -6.01 -23.73 11.13
C HIS A 25 -4.99 -23.06 10.21
N VAL A 26 -4.66 -23.75 9.12
CA VAL A 26 -3.78 -23.22 8.06
C VAL A 26 -4.58 -22.20 7.25
N LEU A 27 -4.04 -20.99 7.11
CA LEU A 27 -4.71 -19.90 6.39
C LEU A 27 -4.41 -19.93 4.90
N LEU A 28 -3.18 -20.31 4.53
CA LEU A 28 -2.71 -20.31 3.14
C LEU A 28 -1.88 -21.54 2.87
N PRO A 29 -1.79 -22.00 1.60
CA PRO A 29 -0.81 -23.00 1.18
C PRO A 29 0.61 -22.60 1.59
N PRO A 30 1.59 -23.52 1.56
CA PRO A 30 2.98 -23.18 1.84
C PRO A 30 3.47 -22.04 0.93
N LEU A 31 4.10 -21.03 1.53
CA LEU A 31 4.52 -19.79 0.89
C LEU A 31 6.04 -19.79 0.69
N ASP A 32 6.46 -19.38 -0.51
CA ASP A 32 7.86 -19.12 -0.84
C ASP A 32 8.01 -17.65 -1.25
N ALA A 33 8.93 -16.93 -0.59
CA ALA A 33 9.21 -15.52 -0.89
C ALA A 33 10.61 -15.15 -0.41
N TYR A 34 11.12 -14.02 -0.92
CA TYR A 34 12.36 -13.46 -0.41
C TYR A 34 12.35 -11.93 -0.51
N ALA A 35 13.14 -11.31 0.36
CA ALA A 35 13.46 -9.89 0.31
C ALA A 35 14.96 -9.69 0.16
N GLU A 36 15.34 -8.75 -0.68
CA GLU A 36 16.71 -8.29 -0.83
C GLU A 36 16.96 -7.06 0.03
N LYS A 37 18.23 -6.79 0.30
CA LYS A 37 18.60 -5.67 1.18
C LYS A 37 18.24 -4.34 0.54
N GLY A 38 17.54 -3.50 1.28
CA GLY A 38 17.13 -2.16 0.83
C GLY A 38 15.84 -2.14 0.01
N GLU A 39 15.12 -3.26 -0.16
CA GLU A 39 13.85 -3.28 -0.88
C GLU A 39 12.69 -2.73 -0.03
N LEU A 40 11.79 -2.01 -0.70
CA LEU A 40 10.47 -1.63 -0.21
C LEU A 40 9.43 -2.60 -0.78
N ILE A 41 8.87 -3.48 0.05
CA ILE A 41 7.99 -4.58 -0.36
C ILE A 41 6.58 -4.36 0.17
N ALA A 42 5.59 -4.33 -0.72
CA ALA A 42 4.19 -4.29 -0.34
C ALA A 42 3.59 -5.69 -0.28
N VAL A 43 2.87 -6.01 0.80
CA VAL A 43 2.06 -7.22 0.95
C VAL A 43 0.61 -6.88 0.67
N ILE A 44 0.08 -7.43 -0.42
CA ILE A 44 -1.27 -7.17 -0.91
C ILE A 44 -2.09 -8.46 -0.90
N GLY A 45 -3.36 -8.34 -0.67
CA GLY A 45 -4.32 -9.44 -0.70
C GLY A 45 -5.65 -9.01 -0.09
N ARG A 46 -6.66 -9.83 -0.23
CA ARG A 46 -8.03 -9.57 0.27
C ARG A 46 -8.04 -9.42 1.79
N ASN A 47 -9.09 -8.77 2.33
CA ASN A 47 -9.27 -8.69 3.78
C ASN A 47 -9.47 -10.08 4.36
N GLY A 48 -8.80 -10.35 5.50
CA GLY A 48 -8.88 -11.65 6.17
C GLY A 48 -8.04 -12.77 5.55
N ILE A 49 -7.34 -12.55 4.42
CA ILE A 49 -6.53 -13.58 3.74
C ILE A 49 -5.32 -14.05 4.56
N GLY A 50 -4.89 -13.29 5.58
CA GLY A 50 -3.74 -13.68 6.42
C GLY A 50 -2.53 -12.74 6.34
N LYS A 51 -2.62 -11.54 5.76
CA LYS A 51 -1.51 -10.56 5.67
C LYS A 51 -0.87 -10.30 7.04
N SER A 52 -1.66 -9.89 8.02
CA SER A 52 -1.15 -9.61 9.38
C SER A 52 -0.57 -10.86 10.05
N THR A 53 -1.15 -12.03 9.79
CA THR A 53 -0.62 -13.32 10.29
C THR A 53 0.74 -13.62 9.67
N LEU A 54 0.90 -13.42 8.35
CA LEU A 54 2.18 -13.56 7.66
C LEU A 54 3.21 -12.61 8.26
N LEU A 55 2.89 -11.32 8.37
CA LEU A 55 3.82 -10.32 8.89
C LEU A 55 4.22 -10.61 10.35
N ARG A 56 3.28 -11.00 11.22
CA ARG A 56 3.57 -11.40 12.60
C ARG A 56 4.43 -12.65 12.68
N THR A 57 4.18 -13.63 11.79
CA THR A 57 4.95 -14.87 11.72
C THR A 57 6.38 -14.58 11.28
N VAL A 58 6.56 -13.77 10.24
CA VAL A 58 7.88 -13.35 9.76
C VAL A 58 8.61 -12.52 10.81
N ALA A 59 7.92 -11.68 11.58
CA ALA A 59 8.51 -10.90 12.68
C ALA A 59 8.86 -11.75 13.94
N GLY A 60 8.52 -13.05 13.95
CA GLY A 60 8.73 -13.93 15.11
C GLY A 60 7.75 -13.70 16.26
N LEU A 61 6.69 -12.90 16.05
CA LEU A 61 5.65 -12.62 17.05
C LEU A 61 4.58 -13.71 17.11
N GLN A 62 4.55 -14.57 16.10
CA GLN A 62 3.66 -15.72 16.00
C GLN A 62 4.44 -16.92 15.45
N LYS A 63 4.20 -18.10 15.99
CA LYS A 63 4.86 -19.33 15.51
C LYS A 63 4.30 -19.71 14.13
N SER A 64 5.20 -20.13 13.22
CA SER A 64 4.80 -20.81 11.99
C SER A 64 4.22 -22.18 12.29
N LEU A 65 3.35 -22.66 11.44
CA LEU A 65 2.85 -24.06 11.47
C LEU A 65 3.78 -25.02 10.74
N GLY A 66 4.79 -24.50 10.01
CA GLY A 66 5.79 -25.27 9.30
C GLY A 66 6.58 -24.39 8.33
N GLY A 67 7.57 -25.00 7.66
CA GLY A 67 8.49 -24.29 6.79
C GLY A 67 9.55 -23.53 7.54
N GLU A 68 10.35 -22.72 6.83
CA GLU A 68 11.50 -22.03 7.37
C GLU A 68 11.47 -20.53 7.06
N ILE A 69 11.98 -19.75 8.00
CA ILE A 69 12.24 -18.31 7.86
C ILE A 69 13.72 -18.11 8.14
N LEU A 70 14.45 -17.54 7.17
CA LEU A 70 15.86 -17.26 7.29
C LEU A 70 16.10 -15.74 7.23
N TYR A 71 16.86 -15.22 8.18
CA TYR A 71 17.43 -13.88 8.16
C TYR A 71 18.94 -13.99 7.94
N ASP A 72 19.48 -13.33 6.90
CA ASP A 72 20.91 -13.43 6.54
C ASP A 72 21.41 -14.89 6.50
N ASP A 73 20.65 -15.80 5.88
CA ASP A 73 20.90 -17.25 5.75
C ASP A 73 20.88 -18.04 7.09
N LYS A 74 20.59 -17.41 8.23
CA LYS A 74 20.42 -18.06 9.52
C LYS A 74 18.94 -18.30 9.80
N ASN A 75 18.57 -19.55 10.15
CA ASN A 75 17.17 -19.88 10.49
C ASN A 75 16.71 -19.11 11.73
N MET A 76 15.51 -18.52 11.67
CA MET A 76 14.92 -17.70 12.74
C MET A 76 14.87 -18.44 14.09
N THR A 77 14.67 -19.75 14.07
CA THR A 77 14.64 -20.57 15.30
C THR A 77 15.99 -20.62 16.04
N ASN A 78 17.08 -20.25 15.37
CA ASN A 78 18.43 -20.21 15.94
C ASN A 78 18.79 -18.83 16.52
N TYR A 79 17.87 -17.87 16.50
CA TYR A 79 18.03 -16.57 17.14
C TYR A 79 17.48 -16.61 18.57
N SER A 80 18.19 -16.00 19.51
CA SER A 80 17.59 -15.61 20.78
C SER A 80 16.57 -14.50 20.55
N LEU A 81 15.66 -14.30 21.48
CA LEU A 81 14.67 -13.21 21.40
C LEU A 81 15.34 -11.83 21.24
N MET A 82 16.48 -11.61 21.90
CA MET A 82 17.22 -10.36 21.82
C MET A 82 17.87 -10.18 20.45
N GLU A 83 18.54 -11.21 19.92
CA GLU A 83 19.12 -11.16 18.56
C GLU A 83 18.05 -10.94 17.51
N LEU A 84 16.89 -11.61 17.63
CA LEU A 84 15.78 -11.42 16.70
C LEU A 84 15.25 -9.98 16.76
N ALA A 85 15.12 -9.42 17.96
CA ALA A 85 14.71 -8.02 18.14
C ALA A 85 15.76 -7.00 17.63
N GLN A 86 17.02 -7.39 17.48
CA GLN A 86 18.06 -6.58 16.81
C GLN A 86 18.07 -6.79 15.28
N THR A 87 17.40 -7.82 14.78
CA THR A 87 17.36 -8.16 13.35
C THR A 87 16.12 -7.59 12.66
N VAL A 88 14.95 -7.74 13.30
CA VAL A 88 13.67 -7.33 12.74
C VAL A 88 12.87 -6.50 13.73
N GLY A 89 12.31 -5.39 13.24
CA GLY A 89 11.38 -4.56 13.98
C GLY A 89 9.96 -4.67 13.42
N TYR A 90 8.94 -4.45 14.27
CA TYR A 90 7.53 -4.59 13.89
C TYR A 90 6.68 -3.41 14.38
N ILE A 91 5.81 -2.91 13.50
CA ILE A 91 4.74 -1.97 13.81
C ILE A 91 3.41 -2.66 13.52
N SER A 92 2.52 -2.72 14.51
CA SER A 92 1.15 -3.21 14.34
C SER A 92 0.21 -2.08 13.87
N THR A 93 -0.91 -2.45 13.27
CA THR A 93 -2.02 -1.53 12.96
C THR A 93 -2.66 -0.95 14.23
N GLU A 94 -2.49 -1.61 15.37
CA GLU A 94 -3.07 -1.16 16.64
C GLU A 94 -2.43 0.15 17.10
N THR A 95 -3.26 1.16 17.32
CA THR A 95 -2.81 2.45 17.83
C THR A 95 -2.36 2.33 19.29
N VAL A 96 -1.10 2.69 19.56
CA VAL A 96 -0.57 2.75 20.92
C VAL A 96 -1.23 3.93 21.65
N LYS A 97 -2.17 3.63 22.55
CA LYS A 97 -2.81 4.63 23.42
C LYS A 97 -1.99 4.79 24.69
N VAL A 98 -1.04 5.71 24.71
CA VAL A 98 -0.21 6.03 25.89
C VAL A 98 -0.50 7.45 26.28
N SER A 99 -1.13 7.64 27.45
CA SER A 99 -1.63 8.96 27.86
C SER A 99 -0.54 9.95 28.28
N ASN A 100 0.57 9.50 28.88
CA ASN A 100 1.58 10.35 29.50
C ASN A 100 3.02 10.04 29.04
N MET A 101 3.19 9.65 27.80
CA MET A 101 4.50 9.35 27.22
C MET A 101 4.89 10.45 26.23
N ARG A 102 6.11 10.97 26.35
CA ARG A 102 6.66 11.91 25.35
C ARG A 102 7.12 11.16 24.11
N VAL A 103 7.18 11.86 22.99
CA VAL A 103 7.69 11.31 21.72
C VAL A 103 9.11 10.75 21.89
N TYR A 104 9.99 11.47 22.60
CA TYR A 104 11.33 10.98 22.91
C TYR A 104 11.30 9.62 23.64
N ASP A 105 10.45 9.49 24.66
CA ASP A 105 10.34 8.26 25.47
C ASP A 105 9.80 7.10 24.64
N LEU A 106 8.82 7.36 23.74
CA LEU A 106 8.30 6.37 22.81
C LEU A 106 9.41 5.84 21.89
N VAL A 107 10.22 6.75 21.32
CA VAL A 107 11.31 6.37 20.42
C VAL A 107 12.43 5.65 21.19
N ALA A 108 12.71 6.05 22.43
CA ALA A 108 13.68 5.41 23.30
C ALA A 108 13.33 3.93 23.59
N LEU A 109 12.05 3.53 23.60
CA LEU A 109 11.66 2.12 23.71
C LEU A 109 12.24 1.26 22.58
N GLY A 110 12.52 1.84 21.41
CA GLY A 110 13.20 1.14 20.32
C GLY A 110 14.61 0.65 20.69
N ARG A 111 15.26 1.31 21.66
CA ARG A 111 16.62 0.92 22.10
C ARG A 111 16.64 -0.24 23.08
N PHE A 112 15.47 -0.71 23.57
CA PHE A 112 15.40 -1.78 24.56
C PHE A 112 16.26 -3.01 24.20
N PRO A 113 16.32 -3.52 22.96
CA PRO A 113 17.17 -4.65 22.59
C PRO A 113 18.69 -4.38 22.69
N HIS A 114 19.09 -3.12 22.83
CA HIS A 114 20.50 -2.70 22.94
C HIS A 114 20.90 -2.27 24.34
N THR A 115 19.93 -2.16 25.27
CA THR A 115 20.21 -1.77 26.66
C THR A 115 20.60 -2.98 27.51
N ASN A 116 21.22 -2.71 28.64
CA ASN A 116 21.46 -3.72 29.65
C ASN A 116 20.16 -4.15 30.36
N TRP A 117 20.24 -5.12 31.26
CA TRP A 117 19.10 -5.66 32.00
C TRP A 117 18.34 -4.63 32.88
N ILE A 118 18.98 -3.49 33.19
CA ILE A 118 18.32 -2.36 33.89
C ILE A 118 17.62 -1.41 32.95
N GLY A 119 17.80 -1.53 31.62
CA GLY A 119 17.21 -0.63 30.62
C GLY A 119 17.87 0.77 30.59
N LYS A 120 19.14 0.89 31.01
CA LYS A 120 19.85 2.18 31.03
C LYS A 120 20.17 2.64 29.61
N ILE A 121 19.75 3.84 29.27
CA ILE A 121 20.09 4.54 28.00
C ILE A 121 21.53 5.07 28.12
N GLU A 122 22.38 4.68 27.20
CA GLU A 122 23.77 5.14 27.08
C GLU A 122 23.90 6.27 26.02
N PRO A 123 25.02 6.99 25.97
CA PRO A 123 25.21 8.07 24.97
C PRO A 123 24.95 7.63 23.52
N LYS A 124 25.42 6.44 23.13
CA LYS A 124 25.15 5.85 21.79
C LYS A 124 23.67 5.61 21.50
N ASP A 125 22.87 5.27 22.54
CA ASP A 125 21.43 5.09 22.39
C ASP A 125 20.74 6.43 22.21
N HIS A 126 21.20 7.47 22.91
CA HIS A 126 20.73 8.84 22.73
C HIS A 126 20.96 9.32 21.29
N GLU A 127 22.17 9.09 20.74
CA GLU A 127 22.48 9.42 19.35
C GLU A 127 21.56 8.70 18.36
N ALA A 128 21.32 7.40 18.54
CA ALA A 128 20.39 6.64 17.71
C ALA A 128 18.93 7.14 17.79
N ILE A 129 18.48 7.55 18.98
CA ILE A 129 17.16 8.14 19.19
C ILE A 129 17.05 9.49 18.45
N VAL A 130 18.06 10.36 18.58
CA VAL A 130 18.08 11.66 17.92
C VAL A 130 18.09 11.49 16.40
N ASP A 131 18.96 10.63 15.86
CA ASP A 131 19.05 10.33 14.42
C ASP A 131 17.70 9.82 13.88
N ALA A 132 17.03 8.89 14.60
CA ALA A 132 15.72 8.39 14.22
C ALA A 132 14.65 9.50 14.20
N LEU A 133 14.65 10.38 15.20
CA LEU A 133 13.74 11.54 15.27
C LEU A 133 13.98 12.54 14.14
N GLU A 134 15.23 12.78 13.77
CA GLU A 134 15.59 13.68 12.66
C GLU A 134 15.15 13.10 11.32
N LYS A 135 15.48 11.83 11.04
CA LYS A 135 15.12 11.13 9.81
C LYS A 135 13.61 11.05 9.57
N THR A 136 12.82 11.03 10.64
CA THR A 136 11.36 11.02 10.57
C THR A 136 10.72 12.40 10.69
N SER A 137 11.52 13.47 10.78
CA SER A 137 11.06 14.85 11.01
C SER A 137 10.29 15.04 12.34
N MET A 138 10.56 14.19 13.32
CA MET A 138 9.91 14.22 14.65
C MET A 138 10.73 14.88 15.73
N TYR A 139 11.95 15.36 15.44
CA TYR A 139 12.84 15.95 16.45
C TYR A 139 12.23 17.17 17.16
N SER A 140 11.53 18.05 16.45
CA SER A 140 10.85 19.22 17.02
C SER A 140 9.70 18.82 17.96
N PHE A 141 9.14 17.64 17.82
CA PHE A 141 8.04 17.09 18.62
C PHE A 141 8.52 16.27 19.82
N ARG A 142 9.82 16.05 20.03
CA ARG A 142 10.38 15.11 21.01
C ARG A 142 9.88 15.29 22.44
N ASN A 143 9.54 16.53 22.81
CA ASN A 143 9.03 16.88 24.16
C ASN A 143 7.51 16.89 24.27
N ARG A 144 6.77 16.78 23.15
CA ARG A 144 5.29 16.69 23.17
C ARG A 144 4.82 15.33 23.62
N PHE A 145 3.64 15.26 24.19
CA PHE A 145 3.01 13.99 24.52
C PHE A 145 2.50 13.31 23.23
N VAL A 146 2.59 11.98 23.18
CA VAL A 146 2.09 11.16 22.07
C VAL A 146 0.58 11.35 21.84
N SER A 147 -0.15 11.63 22.91
CA SER A 147 -1.60 11.92 22.86
C SER A 147 -1.95 13.25 22.16
N GLU A 148 -0.99 14.16 22.01
CA GLU A 148 -1.17 15.48 21.35
C GLU A 148 -0.87 15.44 19.86
N LEU A 149 -0.39 14.30 19.36
CA LEU A 149 -0.01 14.13 17.96
C LEU A 149 -1.24 13.83 17.10
N SER A 150 -1.24 14.35 15.86
CA SER A 150 -2.11 13.87 14.80
C SER A 150 -1.80 12.40 14.47
N ASP A 151 -2.70 11.72 13.77
CA ASP A 151 -2.48 10.31 13.40
C ASP A 151 -1.24 10.13 12.52
N GLY A 152 -0.98 11.06 11.58
CA GLY A 152 0.23 11.05 10.75
C GLY A 152 1.51 11.29 11.55
N GLU A 153 1.52 12.27 12.48
CA GLU A 153 2.64 12.51 13.38
C GLU A 153 2.89 11.31 14.30
N ARG A 154 1.83 10.69 14.81
CA ARG A 154 1.92 9.48 15.64
C ARG A 154 2.52 8.34 14.86
N GLN A 155 2.13 8.15 13.61
CA GLN A 155 2.71 7.12 12.75
C GLN A 155 4.19 7.37 12.48
N LYS A 156 4.61 8.62 12.21
CA LYS A 156 6.03 8.99 12.09
C LYS A 156 6.80 8.70 13.38
N ALA A 157 6.24 8.96 14.54
CA ALA A 157 6.87 8.63 15.83
C ALA A 157 7.01 7.10 16.03
N MET A 158 6.04 6.30 15.57
CA MET A 158 6.15 4.83 15.57
C MET A 158 7.23 4.33 14.60
N ILE A 159 7.37 4.95 13.45
CA ILE A 159 8.46 4.67 12.51
C ILE A 159 9.81 5.09 13.12
N ALA A 160 9.89 6.23 13.80
CA ALA A 160 11.09 6.64 14.54
C ALA A 160 11.50 5.61 15.59
N ARG A 161 10.53 5.06 16.34
CA ARG A 161 10.79 4.01 17.34
C ARG A 161 11.44 2.77 16.72
N ILE A 162 10.92 2.26 15.61
CA ILE A 162 11.49 1.07 14.96
C ILE A 162 12.82 1.42 14.26
N LEU A 163 12.99 2.64 13.79
CA LEU A 163 14.25 3.11 13.21
C LEU A 163 15.35 3.20 14.30
N ALA A 164 15.01 3.69 15.51
CA ALA A 164 15.91 3.72 16.65
C ALA A 164 16.28 2.31 17.14
N GLN A 165 15.47 1.28 16.87
CA GLN A 165 15.79 -0.12 17.13
C GLN A 165 16.95 -0.62 16.27
N ASP A 166 17.27 0.10 15.19
CA ASP A 166 18.40 -0.14 14.28
C ASP A 166 18.45 -1.55 13.67
N THR A 167 17.29 -2.04 13.28
CA THR A 167 17.16 -3.34 12.61
C THR A 167 17.42 -3.24 11.12
N GLY A 168 17.88 -4.34 10.50
CA GLY A 168 18.01 -4.44 9.03
C GLY A 168 16.68 -4.57 8.31
N VAL A 169 15.69 -5.20 8.97
CA VAL A 169 14.35 -5.42 8.42
C VAL A 169 13.30 -4.72 9.28
N MET A 170 12.41 -3.98 8.64
CA MET A 170 11.29 -3.28 9.27
C MET A 170 9.98 -3.83 8.70
N ILE A 171 9.12 -4.38 9.54
CA ILE A 171 7.82 -4.93 9.15
C ILE A 171 6.71 -4.03 9.70
N MET A 172 5.77 -3.65 8.83
CA MET A 172 4.69 -2.74 9.19
C MET A 172 3.34 -3.28 8.72
N ASP A 173 2.42 -3.44 9.66
CA ASP A 173 1.06 -3.88 9.33
C ASP A 173 0.17 -2.65 9.15
N GLU A 174 -0.22 -2.37 7.91
CA GLU A 174 -1.05 -1.23 7.49
C GLU A 174 -0.57 0.15 8.00
N PRO A 175 0.67 0.57 7.73
CA PRO A 175 1.25 1.79 8.30
C PRO A 175 0.53 3.08 7.91
N THR A 176 -0.36 3.04 6.95
CA THR A 176 -1.13 4.19 6.45
C THR A 176 -2.63 4.10 6.74
N ALA A 177 -3.04 3.11 7.56
CA ALA A 177 -4.44 2.99 7.96
C ALA A 177 -4.91 4.25 8.72
N PHE A 178 -6.12 4.68 8.43
CA PHE A 178 -6.79 5.84 9.05
C PHE A 178 -6.15 7.22 8.79
N LEU A 179 -5.13 7.30 7.95
CA LEU A 179 -4.51 8.56 7.57
C LEU A 179 -5.25 9.24 6.42
N ASP A 180 -5.26 10.57 6.43
CA ASP A 180 -5.67 11.36 5.27
C ASP A 180 -4.69 11.17 4.08
N VAL A 181 -5.11 11.61 2.89
CA VAL A 181 -4.35 11.41 1.65
C VAL A 181 -2.94 12.02 1.75
N GLY A 182 -2.82 13.25 2.28
CA GLY A 182 -1.53 13.93 2.40
C GLY A 182 -0.57 13.17 3.32
N SER A 183 -1.05 12.78 4.51
CA SER A 183 -0.28 12.01 5.49
C SER A 183 0.15 10.63 4.94
N LYS A 184 -0.69 9.96 4.13
CA LYS A 184 -0.30 8.71 3.45
C LYS A 184 0.90 8.90 2.54
N TYR A 185 0.87 9.91 1.67
CA TYR A 185 1.98 10.22 0.76
C TYR A 185 3.26 10.56 1.52
N GLU A 186 3.17 11.31 2.63
CA GLU A 186 4.32 11.62 3.48
C GLU A 186 4.94 10.37 4.11
N ILE A 187 4.12 9.42 4.59
CA ILE A 187 4.61 8.15 5.12
C ILE A 187 5.29 7.33 4.01
N PHE A 188 4.67 7.16 2.84
CA PHE A 188 5.29 6.42 1.74
C PHE A 188 6.60 7.06 1.28
N HIS A 189 6.65 8.38 1.19
CA HIS A 189 7.89 9.10 0.88
C HIS A 189 8.98 8.81 1.92
N LEU A 190 8.62 8.83 3.21
CA LEU A 190 9.54 8.47 4.30
C LEU A 190 10.04 7.03 4.15
N LEU A 191 9.16 6.05 3.91
CA LEU A 191 9.54 4.65 3.74
C LEU A 191 10.50 4.47 2.56
N ASN A 192 10.24 5.17 1.45
CA ASN A 192 11.10 5.15 0.28
C ASN A 192 12.50 5.73 0.57
N ILE A 193 12.60 6.83 1.32
CA ILE A 193 13.89 7.37 1.76
C ILE A 193 14.62 6.36 2.66
N LEU A 194 13.92 5.72 3.59
CA LEU A 194 14.52 4.76 4.52
C LEU A 194 15.02 3.51 3.80
N SER A 195 14.33 3.02 2.78
CA SER A 195 14.79 1.87 2.00
C SER A 195 15.99 2.25 1.12
N ASN A 196 15.88 3.27 0.30
CA ASN A 196 16.88 3.63 -0.70
C ASN A 196 18.15 4.26 -0.09
N SER A 197 18.00 5.21 0.84
CA SER A 197 19.15 5.99 1.37
C SER A 197 19.72 5.39 2.65
N ASN A 198 18.91 4.72 3.47
CA ASN A 198 19.35 4.14 4.72
C ASN A 198 19.51 2.61 4.65
N ASN A 199 19.30 2.02 3.48
CA ASN A 199 19.48 0.58 3.21
C ASN A 199 18.66 -0.32 4.17
N LYS A 200 17.46 0.16 4.57
CA LYS A 200 16.52 -0.60 5.39
C LYS A 200 15.59 -1.39 4.49
N THR A 201 15.48 -2.69 4.72
CA THR A 201 14.48 -3.52 4.02
C THR A 201 13.15 -3.35 4.72
N ILE A 202 12.13 -2.92 3.99
CA ILE A 202 10.83 -2.59 4.55
C ILE A 202 9.77 -3.48 3.91
N ILE A 203 9.00 -4.20 4.75
CA ILE A 203 7.89 -5.03 4.31
C ILE A 203 6.63 -4.49 4.97
N PHE A 204 5.65 -4.07 4.19
CA PHE A 204 4.43 -3.49 4.74
C PHE A 204 3.18 -4.04 4.07
N SER A 205 2.11 -4.22 4.85
CA SER A 205 0.79 -4.52 4.28
C SER A 205 0.06 -3.23 3.93
N THR A 206 -0.75 -3.28 2.90
CA THR A 206 -1.63 -2.17 2.52
C THR A 206 -2.86 -2.64 1.76
N HIS A 207 -3.94 -1.85 1.83
CA HIS A 207 -5.12 -1.97 0.97
C HIS A 207 -5.11 -0.96 -0.19
N ASP A 208 -4.15 -0.05 -0.20
CA ASP A 208 -4.00 0.97 -1.24
C ASP A 208 -3.14 0.43 -2.38
N LEU A 209 -3.81 -0.22 -3.34
CA LEU A 209 -3.15 -0.87 -4.47
C LEU A 209 -2.38 0.14 -5.34
N GLN A 210 -2.94 1.35 -5.55
CA GLN A 210 -2.28 2.37 -6.36
C GLN A 210 -0.96 2.82 -5.72
N MET A 211 -0.96 3.03 -4.40
CA MET A 211 0.25 3.37 -3.69
C MET A 211 1.28 2.23 -3.71
N ALA A 212 0.83 0.98 -3.54
CA ALA A 212 1.71 -0.17 -3.61
C ALA A 212 2.37 -0.31 -4.98
N ILE A 213 1.60 -0.21 -6.07
CA ILE A 213 2.11 -0.28 -7.44
C ILE A 213 3.09 0.86 -7.74
N SER A 214 2.81 2.07 -7.26
CA SER A 214 3.61 3.26 -7.61
C SER A 214 4.85 3.45 -6.74
N GLN A 215 4.95 2.82 -5.57
CA GLN A 215 5.99 3.11 -4.59
C GLN A 215 6.86 1.93 -4.18
N SER A 216 6.43 0.69 -4.45
CA SER A 216 7.17 -0.50 -4.01
C SER A 216 8.10 -1.03 -5.07
N ASP A 217 9.26 -1.57 -4.66
CA ASP A 217 10.20 -2.26 -5.54
C ASP A 217 9.67 -3.66 -5.89
N LYS A 218 8.97 -4.28 -4.94
CA LYS A 218 8.42 -5.63 -5.07
C LYS A 218 7.07 -5.74 -4.39
N ILE A 219 6.20 -6.58 -4.92
CA ILE A 219 4.91 -6.91 -4.30
C ILE A 219 4.88 -8.40 -3.96
N TRP A 220 4.40 -8.72 -2.77
CA TRP A 220 3.96 -10.03 -2.36
C TRP A 220 2.44 -10.04 -2.43
N LEU A 221 1.92 -10.60 -3.51
CA LEU A 221 0.49 -10.67 -3.80
C LEU A 221 -0.07 -12.00 -3.29
N ILE A 222 -0.86 -11.93 -2.21
CA ILE A 222 -1.52 -13.11 -1.63
C ILE A 222 -2.87 -13.30 -2.31
N LEU A 223 -2.98 -14.39 -3.05
CA LEU A 223 -4.22 -14.90 -3.64
C LEU A 223 -4.77 -16.06 -2.78
N ASP A 224 -5.97 -16.54 -3.11
CA ASP A 224 -6.64 -17.58 -2.29
C ASP A 224 -5.81 -18.87 -2.14
N ASN A 225 -5.00 -19.22 -3.14
CA ASN A 225 -4.26 -20.47 -3.19
C ASN A 225 -2.74 -20.32 -3.37
N GLU A 226 -2.22 -19.11 -3.44
CA GLU A 226 -0.80 -18.90 -3.70
C GLU A 226 -0.32 -17.52 -3.26
N LEU A 227 1.00 -17.39 -3.15
CA LEU A 227 1.72 -16.11 -3.04
C LEU A 227 2.47 -15.87 -4.33
N VAL A 228 2.10 -14.84 -5.06
CA VAL A 228 2.81 -14.41 -6.27
C VAL A 228 3.72 -13.24 -5.91
N THR A 229 4.98 -13.28 -6.34
CA THR A 229 5.95 -12.23 -6.03
C THR A 229 6.59 -11.69 -7.30
N GLY A 230 6.78 -10.38 -7.39
CA GLY A 230 7.40 -9.73 -8.55
C GLY A 230 7.45 -8.22 -8.40
N SER A 231 8.06 -7.55 -9.38
CA SER A 231 7.93 -6.10 -9.49
C SER A 231 6.46 -5.74 -9.78
N PRO A 232 6.00 -4.55 -9.40
CA PRO A 232 4.65 -4.11 -9.75
C PRO A 232 4.35 -4.24 -11.23
N GLU A 233 5.29 -3.86 -12.10
CA GLU A 233 5.16 -3.89 -13.56
C GLU A 233 5.03 -5.31 -14.10
N ASP A 234 5.85 -6.26 -13.62
CA ASP A 234 5.78 -7.66 -14.05
C ASP A 234 4.43 -8.28 -13.66
N LEU A 235 3.93 -7.99 -12.46
CA LEU A 235 2.63 -8.46 -12.00
C LEU A 235 1.47 -7.84 -12.79
N MET A 236 1.60 -6.57 -13.19
CA MET A 236 0.63 -5.90 -14.08
C MET A 236 0.58 -6.58 -15.45
N ILE A 237 1.74 -6.78 -16.07
CA ILE A 237 1.86 -7.43 -17.40
C ILE A 237 1.32 -8.88 -17.34
N ALA A 238 1.56 -9.58 -16.24
CA ALA A 238 1.04 -10.94 -16.03
C ALA A 238 -0.46 -11.00 -15.71
N GLY A 239 -1.14 -9.87 -15.51
CA GLY A 239 -2.56 -9.83 -15.12
C GLY A 239 -2.85 -10.33 -13.71
N ALA A 240 -1.83 -10.43 -12.84
CA ALA A 240 -1.95 -11.04 -11.52
C ALA A 240 -2.96 -10.31 -10.60
N PHE A 241 -3.11 -9.00 -10.76
CA PHE A 241 -4.05 -8.21 -9.95
C PHE A 241 -5.52 -8.43 -10.30
N GLU A 242 -5.84 -8.95 -11.48
CA GLU A 242 -7.21 -9.26 -11.89
C GLU A 242 -7.83 -10.30 -10.94
N HIS A 243 -7.04 -11.28 -10.50
CA HIS A 243 -7.47 -12.34 -9.57
C HIS A 243 -7.87 -11.83 -8.18
N LEU A 244 -7.44 -10.64 -7.79
CA LEU A 244 -7.92 -10.01 -6.55
C LEU A 244 -9.42 -9.68 -6.59
N PHE A 245 -10.01 -9.51 -7.79
CA PHE A 245 -11.34 -8.97 -8.01
C PHE A 245 -12.29 -9.93 -8.71
N ASP A 246 -11.87 -11.18 -9.00
CA ASP A 246 -12.64 -12.17 -9.77
C ASP A 246 -14.07 -12.41 -9.25
N LEU A 247 -14.31 -12.21 -7.95
CA LEU A 247 -15.61 -12.37 -7.31
C LEU A 247 -16.37 -11.07 -7.09
N SER A 248 -15.86 -9.93 -7.60
CA SER A 248 -16.44 -8.62 -7.38
C SER A 248 -17.04 -8.03 -8.66
N ALA A 249 -17.93 -7.04 -8.50
CA ALA A 249 -18.43 -6.22 -9.60
C ALA A 249 -17.39 -5.17 -10.08
N VAL A 250 -16.15 -5.26 -9.57
CA VAL A 250 -15.07 -4.33 -9.88
C VAL A 250 -14.17 -4.95 -10.94
N LEU A 251 -13.86 -4.19 -11.97
CA LEU A 251 -12.85 -4.50 -12.97
C LEU A 251 -11.60 -3.68 -12.67
N PHE A 252 -10.47 -4.34 -12.67
CA PHE A 252 -9.17 -3.69 -12.62
C PHE A 252 -8.69 -3.48 -14.06
N ASN A 253 -8.28 -2.26 -14.38
CA ASN A 253 -7.69 -1.93 -15.68
C ASN A 253 -6.17 -1.96 -15.53
N SER A 254 -5.53 -2.94 -16.16
CA SER A 254 -4.07 -3.12 -16.13
C SER A 254 -3.31 -2.05 -16.92
N ASP A 255 -3.96 -1.32 -17.84
CA ASP A 255 -3.28 -0.30 -18.64
C ASP A 255 -2.93 0.96 -17.83
N ASP A 256 -3.79 1.30 -16.85
CA ASP A 256 -3.65 2.53 -16.06
C ASP A 256 -3.75 2.31 -14.53
N GLY A 257 -3.87 1.05 -14.08
CA GLY A 257 -3.98 0.70 -12.66
C GLY A 257 -5.26 1.21 -11.98
N THR A 258 -6.30 1.52 -12.74
CA THR A 258 -7.56 2.07 -12.23
C THR A 258 -8.64 1.02 -12.04
N PHE A 259 -9.64 1.38 -11.26
CA PHE A 259 -10.81 0.53 -11.01
C PHE A 259 -12.04 1.05 -11.74
N SER A 260 -12.82 0.14 -12.31
CA SER A 260 -14.13 0.42 -12.89
C SER A 260 -15.16 -0.60 -12.40
N PHE A 261 -16.43 -0.28 -12.54
CA PHE A 261 -17.49 -1.25 -12.26
C PHE A 261 -17.86 -2.00 -13.53
N ARG A 262 -18.13 -3.30 -13.38
CA ARG A 262 -18.73 -4.12 -14.43
C ARG A 262 -20.18 -3.70 -14.59
N ASN A 263 -20.42 -2.72 -15.46
CA ASN A 263 -21.76 -2.24 -15.79
C ASN A 263 -22.14 -2.68 -17.20
N ASP A 264 -23.40 -3.05 -17.39
CA ASP A 264 -23.95 -3.17 -18.74
C ASP A 264 -23.87 -1.81 -19.45
N THR A 265 -23.28 -1.78 -20.63
CA THR A 265 -23.14 -0.53 -21.37
C THR A 265 -24.50 -0.05 -21.88
N LYS A 266 -24.80 1.22 -21.66
CA LYS A 266 -26.00 1.91 -22.18
C LYS A 266 -25.86 2.32 -23.64
N GLY A 267 -24.68 2.12 -24.21
CA GLY A 267 -24.32 2.49 -25.57
C GLY A 267 -22.90 3.02 -25.65
N THR A 268 -22.51 3.39 -26.87
CA THR A 268 -21.14 3.84 -27.16
C THR A 268 -21.18 5.30 -27.59
N ILE A 269 -20.28 6.11 -27.05
CA ILE A 269 -20.19 7.56 -27.34
C ILE A 269 -18.73 7.87 -27.71
N TYR A 270 -18.55 8.60 -28.81
CA TYR A 270 -17.26 9.18 -29.16
C TYR A 270 -17.11 10.56 -28.51
N VAL A 271 -15.92 10.87 -27.98
CA VAL A 271 -15.59 12.18 -27.42
C VAL A 271 -14.52 12.84 -28.28
N GLU A 272 -14.88 13.90 -28.98
CA GLU A 272 -13.98 14.74 -29.75
C GLU A 272 -13.34 15.80 -28.85
N GLY A 273 -12.08 16.15 -29.08
CA GLY A 273 -11.36 17.17 -28.35
C GLY A 273 -9.95 16.72 -27.96
N ALA A 274 -9.29 17.49 -27.10
CA ALA A 274 -7.93 17.22 -26.64
C ALA A 274 -7.72 17.62 -25.17
N GLY A 275 -6.63 17.13 -24.59
CA GLY A 275 -6.18 17.52 -23.25
C GLY A 275 -7.16 17.15 -22.13
N ASN A 276 -7.07 17.88 -21.02
CA ASN A 276 -7.82 17.59 -19.79
C ASN A 276 -9.35 17.64 -19.98
N LYS A 277 -9.86 18.54 -20.84
CA LYS A 277 -11.29 18.66 -21.06
C LYS A 277 -11.85 17.39 -21.70
N ARG A 278 -11.18 16.83 -22.71
CA ARG A 278 -11.54 15.54 -23.31
C ARG A 278 -11.43 14.41 -22.27
N HIS A 279 -10.30 14.29 -21.60
CA HIS A 279 -10.05 13.23 -20.62
C HIS A 279 -11.16 13.17 -19.54
N TRP A 280 -11.48 14.31 -18.92
CA TRP A 280 -12.51 14.35 -17.87
C TRP A 280 -13.93 14.14 -18.43
N THR A 281 -14.17 14.50 -19.70
CA THR A 281 -15.45 14.20 -20.38
C THR A 281 -15.57 12.68 -20.60
N GLU A 282 -14.54 12.02 -21.09
CA GLU A 282 -14.50 10.55 -21.24
C GLU A 282 -14.75 9.83 -19.91
N LYS A 283 -14.08 10.22 -18.83
CA LYS A 283 -14.33 9.69 -17.48
C LYS A 283 -15.77 9.90 -17.01
N ALA A 284 -16.35 11.06 -17.30
CA ALA A 284 -17.75 11.35 -16.95
C ALA A 284 -18.76 10.51 -17.74
N VAL A 285 -18.50 10.28 -19.03
CA VAL A 285 -19.29 9.42 -19.91
C VAL A 285 -19.24 7.97 -19.43
N GLN A 286 -18.06 7.45 -19.12
CA GLN A 286 -17.87 6.11 -18.55
C GLN A 286 -18.64 5.96 -17.22
N ARG A 287 -18.53 6.94 -16.32
CA ARG A 287 -19.27 6.97 -15.04
C ARG A 287 -20.81 7.02 -15.26
N ALA A 288 -21.27 7.53 -16.38
CA ALA A 288 -22.69 7.54 -16.73
C ALA A 288 -23.20 6.19 -17.28
N GLY A 289 -22.29 5.23 -17.50
CA GLY A 289 -22.60 3.88 -17.99
C GLY A 289 -22.48 3.72 -19.50
N PHE A 290 -21.73 4.59 -20.19
CA PHE A 290 -21.46 4.47 -21.62
C PHE A 290 -20.02 4.04 -21.87
N THR A 291 -19.81 3.33 -22.98
CA THR A 291 -18.47 3.02 -23.47
C THR A 291 -17.95 4.17 -24.33
N VAL A 292 -16.69 4.55 -24.13
CA VAL A 292 -16.03 5.54 -24.99
C VAL A 292 -15.47 4.85 -26.22
N SER A 293 -15.85 5.35 -27.41
CA SER A 293 -15.34 4.82 -28.70
C SER A 293 -14.06 5.53 -29.11
N GLY A 294 -13.16 4.78 -29.75
CA GLY A 294 -12.01 5.34 -30.47
C GLY A 294 -12.37 5.94 -31.83
N GLN A 295 -13.59 5.68 -32.33
CA GLN A 295 -14.08 6.16 -33.63
C GLN A 295 -15.41 6.88 -33.46
N MET A 296 -15.71 7.82 -34.40
CA MET A 296 -16.93 8.60 -34.38
C MET A 296 -18.17 7.71 -34.45
N THR A 297 -19.12 7.98 -33.57
CA THR A 297 -20.40 7.25 -33.45
C THR A 297 -21.58 8.16 -33.81
N SER A 298 -22.78 7.59 -33.96
CA SER A 298 -24.01 8.37 -34.27
C SER A 298 -24.38 9.38 -33.17
N VAL A 299 -23.94 9.10 -31.91
CA VAL A 299 -24.04 10.06 -30.81
C VAL A 299 -22.64 10.37 -30.35
N TYR A 300 -22.21 11.61 -30.38
CA TYR A 300 -20.89 12.02 -29.97
C TYR A 300 -20.90 13.35 -29.22
N ILE A 301 -19.83 13.57 -28.45
CA ILE A 301 -19.62 14.76 -27.65
C ILE A 301 -18.43 15.51 -28.19
N ILE A 302 -18.53 16.81 -28.36
CA ILE A 302 -17.42 17.71 -28.62
C ILE A 302 -17.10 18.41 -27.29
N ALA A 303 -15.90 18.15 -26.75
CA ALA A 303 -15.39 18.86 -25.58
C ALA A 303 -14.93 20.27 -25.97
N PRO A 304 -14.97 21.26 -25.07
CA PRO A 304 -14.53 22.61 -25.36
C PRO A 304 -13.06 22.67 -25.80
N GLY A 305 -12.75 23.48 -26.81
CA GLY A 305 -11.44 23.73 -27.35
C GLY A 305 -11.07 25.22 -27.33
N GLU A 306 -10.05 25.62 -28.10
CA GLU A 306 -9.61 27.03 -28.19
C GLU A 306 -10.70 27.99 -28.75
N ASN A 307 -11.56 27.49 -29.63
CA ASN A 307 -12.59 28.27 -30.29
C ASN A 307 -14.00 28.02 -29.75
N ASN A 308 -14.18 27.22 -28.72
CA ASN A 308 -15.49 26.86 -28.17
C ASN A 308 -15.39 26.53 -26.66
N ASP A 309 -16.08 27.31 -25.86
CA ASP A 309 -16.09 27.17 -24.39
C ASP A 309 -17.17 26.22 -23.87
N LYS A 310 -17.99 25.63 -24.74
CA LYS A 310 -19.11 24.78 -24.35
C LYS A 310 -18.95 23.35 -24.81
N TRP A 311 -19.50 22.42 -24.04
CA TRP A 311 -19.70 21.04 -24.47
C TRP A 311 -20.87 20.94 -25.44
N ARG A 312 -20.73 20.18 -26.50
CA ARG A 312 -21.80 19.91 -27.45
C ARG A 312 -22.10 18.42 -27.54
N LEU A 313 -23.36 18.05 -27.36
CA LEU A 313 -23.85 16.70 -27.60
C LEU A 313 -24.56 16.69 -28.96
N ILE A 314 -24.06 15.87 -29.84
CA ILE A 314 -24.56 15.75 -31.22
C ILE A 314 -25.13 14.35 -31.42
N SER A 315 -26.35 14.29 -31.89
CA SER A 315 -27.04 13.06 -32.32
C SER A 315 -27.80 13.34 -33.62
N SER A 316 -28.25 12.28 -34.30
CA SER A 316 -28.92 12.36 -35.62
C SER A 316 -30.04 13.39 -35.69
N ASN A 317 -30.73 13.71 -34.58
CA ASN A 317 -31.88 14.61 -34.55
C ASN A 317 -31.75 15.78 -33.56
N ASN A 318 -30.61 15.93 -32.91
CA ASN A 318 -30.47 16.91 -31.82
C ASN A 318 -29.03 17.38 -31.63
N ASN A 319 -28.87 18.70 -31.54
CA ASN A 319 -27.59 19.31 -31.17
C ASN A 319 -27.85 20.22 -29.97
N LYS A 320 -27.23 19.90 -28.82
CA LYS A 320 -27.40 20.63 -27.56
C LYS A 320 -26.05 21.10 -27.02
N GLU A 321 -26.04 22.34 -26.54
CA GLU A 321 -24.89 22.93 -25.87
C GLU A 321 -25.08 22.95 -24.35
N PHE A 322 -23.96 22.78 -23.64
CA PHE A 322 -23.91 22.74 -22.17
C PHE A 322 -22.73 23.58 -21.67
N ASN A 323 -22.91 24.27 -20.57
CA ASN A 323 -21.86 25.08 -19.94
C ASN A 323 -20.97 24.25 -19.03
N SER A 324 -21.37 23.02 -18.69
CA SER A 324 -20.59 22.13 -17.80
C SER A 324 -20.78 20.65 -18.16
N ILE A 325 -19.78 19.82 -17.76
CA ILE A 325 -19.89 18.35 -17.86
C ILE A 325 -21.07 17.84 -17.03
N TYR A 326 -21.38 18.49 -15.91
CA TYR A 326 -22.52 18.12 -15.08
C TYR A 326 -23.84 18.20 -15.82
N GLU A 327 -24.10 19.33 -16.50
CA GLU A 327 -25.32 19.54 -17.32
C GLU A 327 -25.41 18.52 -18.46
N LEU A 328 -24.31 18.32 -19.18
CA LEU A 328 -24.18 17.33 -20.24
C LEU A 328 -24.57 15.93 -19.76
N ILE A 329 -23.95 15.45 -18.68
CA ILE A 329 -24.19 14.09 -18.14
C ILE A 329 -25.62 13.95 -17.60
N THR A 330 -26.16 15.00 -16.98
CA THR A 330 -27.55 15.02 -16.53
C THR A 330 -28.51 14.88 -17.68
N SER A 331 -28.25 15.54 -18.81
CA SER A 331 -29.02 15.40 -20.02
C SER A 331 -28.92 14.01 -20.66
N LEU A 332 -27.71 13.43 -20.73
CA LEU A 332 -27.48 12.08 -21.21
C LEU A 332 -28.25 11.03 -20.42
N LYS A 333 -28.23 11.10 -19.10
CA LYS A 333 -28.97 10.17 -18.23
C LYS A 333 -30.47 10.23 -18.43
N LYS A 334 -31.03 11.42 -18.68
CA LYS A 334 -32.47 11.60 -18.93
C LYS A 334 -32.91 11.03 -20.29
N GLN A 335 -32.08 11.08 -21.32
CA GLN A 335 -32.39 10.55 -22.65
C GLN A 335 -32.43 9.01 -22.67
N VAL A 336 -31.68 8.34 -21.80
CA VAL A 336 -31.69 6.87 -21.68
C VAL A 336 -32.89 6.36 -20.89
N ILE A 337 -33.42 7.16 -19.96
CA ILE A 337 -34.61 6.78 -19.14
C ILE A 337 -35.91 6.91 -19.93
N ASN A 338 -35.96 7.74 -20.99
CA ASN A 338 -37.09 7.90 -21.90
C ASN A 338 -36.60 7.71 -23.35
N PRO A 339 -36.46 6.47 -23.84
CA PRO A 339 -36.32 6.23 -25.27
C PRO A 339 -37.64 6.57 -25.91
N SER A 340 -37.71 7.70 -26.64
CA SER A 340 -38.84 8.08 -27.50
C SER A 340 -38.89 7.18 -28.72
#